data_40863fe830b8fc3ce76a38156c41bace
#
_entry.id   40863fe830b8fc3ce76a38156c41bace
#
_cell.length_a   1.000
_cell.length_b   1.000
_cell.length_c   1.000
_cell.angle_alpha   90.00
_cell.angle_beta   90.00
_cell.angle_gamma   90.00
#
_symmetry.space_group_name_H-M   'P 1'
#
loop_
_entity.id
_entity.type
_entity.pdbx_description
1 polymer ?
#
loop_
_entity_poly.entity_id
_entity_poly.type
_entity_poly.pdbx_seq_one_letter_code
_entity_poly.pdbx_strand_id
1 'polypeptide(L)'
;MNKLSSIAYYVTDKISSNDISLSEYVTTDCILQNKKGREVASNLPPHPCCLTRYQRGDILIANIRPYLKKVWFADIDGGASSDVLVFRAKEGHSPSFLYAVLLQDSFFDYVMQGAKGSKMPRGDKEQILRYEMPTLSCSEESIGTFFLNLDKKIRLNEQINQNLEAMAKQLYDYWFVQFDFPNEEGKPYKSSGGKMVWNEKLKREIPDGWNNCTLEYFLTIKNGRDHKHLAEGLYPVYGSGGEMRRVNENLYRGESVLMPRKGTLNNIMYVDEAFWTVDTMFYSEMKIPHCAKYIFFAIKDIDFTRWNSGTGVPSMTASTLYNLLMIKPIKDLLKKFDMTITPIFYKVKQIRVESEELAKQRDELLPLLMNGQVSVNSDLSHTNLFTTSFRVLFLHSPHPSSAQLSILC
;
A
#
# COMPACT_ATOMS: atom_id res chain seq x y z
N MET A 1 -23.34 26.47 11.89
CA MET A 1 -22.48 25.50 11.18
C MET A 1 -22.15 26.07 9.81
N ASN A 2 -20.90 26.04 9.42
CA ASN A 2 -20.46 26.53 8.11
C ASN A 2 -20.60 25.39 7.07
N LYS A 3 -21.11 25.73 5.88
CA LYS A 3 -21.20 24.74 4.78
C LYS A 3 -19.88 24.65 4.02
N LEU A 4 -19.57 23.52 3.40
CA LEU A 4 -18.39 23.34 2.56
C LEU A 4 -18.30 24.42 1.47
N SER A 5 -19.45 24.83 0.92
CA SER A 5 -19.55 25.93 -0.06
C SER A 5 -19.06 27.29 0.48
N SER A 6 -18.92 27.49 1.77
CA SER A 6 -18.34 28.73 2.31
C SER A 6 -16.82 28.80 2.15
N ILE A 7 -16.12 27.66 2.16
CA ILE A 7 -14.66 27.58 2.10
C ILE A 7 -14.12 27.04 0.76
N ALA A 8 -14.94 26.40 -0.07
CA ALA A 8 -14.51 25.73 -1.28
C ALA A 8 -15.49 25.87 -2.45
N TYR A 9 -15.01 25.61 -3.65
CA TYR A 9 -15.81 25.51 -4.88
C TYR A 9 -15.24 24.43 -5.82
N TYR A 10 -16.06 24.00 -6.78
CA TYR A 10 -15.60 23.10 -7.85
C TYR A 10 -14.83 23.89 -8.91
N VAL A 11 -13.68 23.40 -9.31
CA VAL A 11 -12.93 23.92 -10.44
C VAL A 11 -13.66 23.55 -11.74
N THR A 12 -13.87 24.56 -12.60
CA THR A 12 -14.53 24.41 -13.91
C THR A 12 -13.58 24.64 -15.10
N ASP A 13 -12.37 25.15 -14.84
CA ASP A 13 -11.36 25.41 -15.85
C ASP A 13 -11.01 24.14 -16.61
N LYS A 14 -10.74 24.29 -17.92
CA LYS A 14 -10.51 23.17 -18.81
C LYS A 14 -9.08 23.18 -19.37
N ILE A 15 -8.59 21.98 -19.64
CA ILE A 15 -7.31 21.73 -20.34
C ILE A 15 -7.53 20.59 -21.35
N SER A 16 -6.82 20.64 -22.47
CA SER A 16 -6.85 19.54 -23.45
C SER A 16 -6.02 18.35 -22.93
N SER A 17 -6.52 17.13 -23.18
CA SER A 17 -5.73 15.92 -22.88
C SER A 17 -4.43 15.81 -23.70
N ASN A 18 -4.28 16.59 -24.77
CA ASN A 18 -3.05 16.65 -25.56
C ASN A 18 -1.97 17.50 -24.90
N ASP A 19 -2.33 18.34 -23.92
CA ASP A 19 -1.43 19.30 -23.28
C ASP A 19 -0.90 18.76 -21.94
N ILE A 20 -1.14 17.49 -21.63
CA ILE A 20 -0.71 16.87 -20.38
C ILE A 20 -0.02 15.52 -20.61
N SER A 21 0.87 15.17 -19.68
CA SER A 21 1.55 13.88 -19.62
C SER A 21 0.78 12.85 -18.80
N LEU A 22 1.19 11.57 -18.86
CA LEU A 22 0.64 10.50 -18.00
C LEU A 22 0.75 10.81 -16.51
N SER A 23 1.84 11.46 -16.09
CA SER A 23 2.05 11.86 -14.70
C SER A 23 1.12 12.97 -14.23
N GLU A 24 0.57 13.76 -15.14
CA GLU A 24 -0.33 14.88 -14.88
C GLU A 24 -1.81 14.52 -15.07
N TYR A 25 -2.10 13.34 -15.64
CA TYR A 25 -3.47 12.87 -15.83
C TYR A 25 -3.99 12.13 -14.60
N VAL A 26 -5.21 12.49 -14.16
CA VAL A 26 -5.88 11.84 -13.01
C VAL A 26 -7.25 11.33 -13.37
N THR A 27 -7.45 10.03 -13.17
CA THR A 27 -8.73 9.33 -13.27
C THR A 27 -9.17 8.80 -11.91
N THR A 28 -10.39 8.26 -11.83
CA THR A 28 -10.87 7.57 -10.63
C THR A 28 -10.03 6.35 -10.27
N ASP A 29 -9.37 5.72 -11.24
CA ASP A 29 -8.55 4.53 -11.02
C ASP A 29 -7.18 4.89 -10.42
N CYS A 30 -6.61 6.04 -10.83
CA CYS A 30 -5.34 6.52 -10.30
C CYS A 30 -5.41 6.96 -8.84
N ILE A 31 -6.59 7.42 -8.36
CA ILE A 31 -6.76 7.78 -6.95
C ILE A 31 -6.98 6.49 -6.15
N LEU A 32 -6.09 6.24 -5.20
CA LEU A 32 -6.09 5.01 -4.43
C LEU A 32 -7.18 4.99 -3.36
N GLN A 33 -7.66 3.79 -3.04
CA GLN A 33 -8.69 3.59 -2.02
C GLN A 33 -8.17 3.90 -0.61
N ASN A 34 -9.09 4.16 0.31
CA ASN A 34 -8.79 4.37 1.73
C ASN A 34 -7.77 5.49 1.98
N LYS A 35 -7.92 6.62 1.24
CA LYS A 35 -7.11 7.83 1.44
C LYS A 35 -5.61 7.65 1.20
N LYS A 36 -5.22 6.66 0.38
CA LYS A 36 -3.81 6.32 0.11
C LYS A 36 -3.13 7.23 -0.92
N GLY A 37 -3.79 8.33 -1.35
CA GLY A 37 -3.24 9.23 -2.35
C GLY A 37 -3.46 8.77 -3.79
N ARG A 38 -2.46 8.88 -4.65
CA ARG A 38 -2.58 8.48 -6.06
C ARG A 38 -1.33 7.76 -6.58
N GLU A 39 -1.51 7.06 -7.69
CA GLU A 39 -0.45 6.55 -8.57
C GLU A 39 -0.54 7.20 -9.95
N VAL A 40 0.50 7.04 -10.76
CA VAL A 40 0.53 7.55 -12.14
C VAL A 40 -0.46 6.78 -13.00
N ALA A 41 -1.18 7.47 -13.87
CA ALA A 41 -2.14 6.85 -14.79
C ALA A 41 -1.45 5.85 -15.72
N SER A 42 -2.11 4.73 -15.99
CA SER A 42 -1.60 3.72 -16.93
C SER A 42 -1.69 4.17 -18.38
N ASN A 43 -2.70 4.98 -18.73
CA ASN A 43 -2.96 5.44 -20.08
C ASN A 43 -3.56 6.86 -20.07
N LEU A 44 -3.27 7.63 -21.11
CA LEU A 44 -4.02 8.84 -21.43
C LEU A 44 -5.39 8.46 -22.05
N PRO A 45 -6.35 9.41 -22.11
CA PRO A 45 -7.61 9.19 -22.83
C PRO A 45 -7.35 8.71 -24.26
N PRO A 46 -8.11 7.71 -24.78
CA PRO A 46 -7.86 7.14 -26.11
C PRO A 46 -8.11 8.15 -27.25
N HIS A 47 -8.87 9.21 -26.98
CA HIS A 47 -9.16 10.30 -27.92
C HIS A 47 -8.97 11.65 -27.23
N PRO A 48 -8.54 12.70 -27.97
CA PRO A 48 -8.46 14.05 -27.45
C PRO A 48 -9.78 14.50 -26.82
N CYS A 49 -9.72 14.96 -25.56
CA CYS A 49 -10.88 15.41 -24.81
C CYS A 49 -10.55 16.57 -23.87
N CYS A 50 -11.60 17.25 -23.42
CA CYS A 50 -11.50 18.30 -22.41
C CYS A 50 -11.50 17.69 -21.00
N LEU A 51 -10.49 17.99 -20.23
CA LEU A 51 -10.31 17.59 -18.84
C LEU A 51 -10.54 18.79 -17.92
N THR A 52 -10.83 18.54 -16.65
CA THR A 52 -10.87 19.61 -15.64
C THR A 52 -9.44 19.93 -15.24
N ARG A 53 -9.01 21.18 -15.44
CA ARG A 53 -7.67 21.64 -15.07
C ARG A 53 -7.55 21.79 -13.56
N TYR A 54 -6.65 21.08 -12.95
CA TYR A 54 -6.32 21.24 -11.53
C TYR A 54 -4.92 21.82 -11.36
N GLN A 55 -4.69 22.42 -10.20
CA GLN A 55 -3.39 22.97 -9.83
C GLN A 55 -2.95 22.46 -8.46
N ARG A 56 -1.69 22.65 -8.16
CA ARG A 56 -1.11 22.38 -6.86
C ARG A 56 -1.94 23.00 -5.73
N GLY A 57 -2.29 22.20 -4.70
CA GLY A 57 -3.15 22.62 -3.60
C GLY A 57 -4.65 22.35 -3.81
N ASP A 58 -5.07 21.94 -5.00
CA ASP A 58 -6.44 21.46 -5.22
C ASP A 58 -6.63 20.06 -4.61
N ILE A 59 -7.87 19.72 -4.25
CA ILE A 59 -8.22 18.41 -3.70
C ILE A 59 -9.06 17.66 -4.73
N LEU A 60 -8.60 16.47 -5.10
CA LEU A 60 -9.25 15.62 -6.08
C LEU A 60 -9.93 14.44 -5.40
N ILE A 61 -11.22 14.23 -5.70
CA ILE A 61 -12.02 13.15 -5.15
C ILE A 61 -12.68 12.37 -6.30
N ALA A 62 -12.54 11.03 -6.26
CA ALA A 62 -13.27 10.18 -7.19
C ALA A 62 -14.76 10.19 -6.86
N ASN A 63 -15.59 10.63 -7.81
CA ASN A 63 -17.03 10.73 -7.62
C ASN A 63 -17.78 9.41 -7.79
N ILE A 64 -17.10 8.37 -8.33
CA ILE A 64 -17.66 7.02 -8.48
C ILE A 64 -17.29 6.20 -7.27
N ARG A 65 -18.27 5.51 -6.66
CA ARG A 65 -18.10 4.66 -5.46
C ARG A 65 -17.46 5.43 -4.32
N PRO A 66 -18.08 6.50 -3.81
CA PRO A 66 -17.48 7.33 -2.75
C PRO A 66 -17.09 6.56 -1.48
N TYR A 67 -17.74 5.43 -1.21
CA TYR A 67 -17.39 4.52 -0.11
C TYR A 67 -15.95 3.98 -0.18
N LEU A 68 -15.27 4.07 -1.34
CA LEU A 68 -13.86 3.72 -1.48
C LEU A 68 -12.92 4.80 -0.92
N LYS A 69 -13.44 5.96 -0.50
CA LYS A 69 -12.71 7.07 0.13
C LYS A 69 -11.45 7.47 -0.65
N LYS A 70 -11.61 7.64 -1.95
CA LYS A 70 -10.55 8.01 -2.89
C LYS A 70 -10.38 9.52 -2.92
N VAL A 71 -9.32 10.03 -2.31
CA VAL A 71 -8.99 11.46 -2.21
C VAL A 71 -7.49 11.69 -2.34
N TRP A 72 -7.10 12.81 -2.98
CA TRP A 72 -5.72 13.20 -3.15
C TRP A 72 -5.57 14.72 -3.09
N PHE A 73 -4.56 15.20 -2.34
CA PHE A 73 -4.12 16.59 -2.33
C PHE A 73 -3.09 16.77 -3.44
N ALA A 74 -3.37 17.64 -4.41
CA ALA A 74 -2.54 17.81 -5.59
C ALA A 74 -1.19 18.46 -5.24
N ASP A 75 -0.11 17.78 -5.56
CA ASP A 75 1.28 18.24 -5.44
C ASP A 75 1.90 18.67 -6.78
N ILE A 76 1.16 18.53 -7.87
CA ILE A 76 1.47 18.99 -9.23
C ILE A 76 0.22 19.61 -9.88
N ASP A 77 0.41 20.26 -11.01
CA ASP A 77 -0.67 20.72 -11.89
C ASP A 77 -1.03 19.63 -12.91
N GLY A 78 -2.23 19.69 -13.51
CA GLY A 78 -2.62 18.75 -14.56
C GLY A 78 -4.09 18.76 -14.93
N GLY A 79 -4.58 17.61 -15.45
CA GLY A 79 -5.94 17.43 -15.93
C GLY A 79 -6.64 16.22 -15.30
N ALA A 80 -7.84 16.42 -14.81
CA ALA A 80 -8.67 15.38 -14.19
C ALA A 80 -9.83 14.97 -15.10
N SER A 81 -10.12 13.66 -15.11
CA SER A 81 -11.30 13.12 -15.83
C SER A 81 -12.61 13.65 -15.25
N SER A 82 -13.70 13.56 -16.01
CA SER A 82 -15.03 14.07 -15.62
C SER A 82 -15.62 13.42 -14.35
N ASP A 83 -15.15 12.21 -14.01
CA ASP A 83 -15.58 11.46 -12.84
C ASP A 83 -14.73 11.76 -11.58
N VAL A 84 -13.78 12.70 -11.69
CA VAL A 84 -13.01 13.25 -10.58
C VAL A 84 -13.50 14.66 -10.30
N LEU A 85 -13.91 14.91 -9.06
CA LEU A 85 -14.28 16.23 -8.58
C LEU A 85 -13.01 16.95 -8.13
N VAL A 86 -12.82 18.18 -8.61
CA VAL A 86 -11.69 19.03 -8.23
C VAL A 86 -12.24 20.17 -7.35
N PHE A 87 -11.80 20.19 -6.10
CA PHE A 87 -12.13 21.23 -5.13
C PHE A 87 -10.98 22.19 -4.97
N ARG A 88 -11.26 23.48 -4.94
CA ARG A 88 -10.30 24.53 -4.64
C ARG A 88 -10.77 25.35 -3.44
N ALA A 89 -9.86 25.63 -2.51
CA ALA A 89 -10.12 26.53 -1.41
C ALA A 89 -10.40 27.94 -1.92
N LYS A 90 -11.37 28.63 -1.30
CA LYS A 90 -11.63 30.03 -1.55
C LYS A 90 -10.56 30.90 -0.91
N GLU A 91 -10.41 32.12 -1.42
CA GLU A 91 -9.51 33.11 -0.84
C GLU A 91 -9.79 33.30 0.66
N GLY A 92 -8.72 33.36 1.46
CA GLY A 92 -8.79 33.44 2.92
C GLY A 92 -8.90 32.08 3.64
N HIS A 93 -9.04 30.95 2.92
CA HIS A 93 -9.11 29.62 3.50
C HIS A 93 -7.89 28.77 3.11
N SER A 94 -7.44 27.91 4.02
CA SER A 94 -6.28 27.04 3.82
C SER A 94 -6.64 25.81 2.94
N PRO A 95 -5.91 25.56 1.82
CA PRO A 95 -6.07 24.35 1.04
C PRO A 95 -5.81 23.06 1.85
N SER A 96 -4.84 23.08 2.77
CA SER A 96 -4.54 21.94 3.63
C SER A 96 -5.67 21.68 4.63
N PHE A 97 -6.35 22.72 5.12
CA PHE A 97 -7.53 22.57 5.94
C PHE A 97 -8.72 21.99 5.14
N LEU A 98 -8.96 22.48 3.93
CA LEU A 98 -9.96 21.90 3.05
C LEU A 98 -9.68 20.41 2.81
N TYR A 99 -8.41 20.03 2.63
CA TYR A 99 -8.03 18.63 2.54
C TYR A 99 -8.40 17.85 3.82
N ALA A 100 -8.09 18.37 5.01
CA ALA A 100 -8.46 17.73 6.27
C ALA A 100 -10.00 17.56 6.40
N VAL A 101 -10.79 18.54 5.99
CA VAL A 101 -12.26 18.43 5.96
C VAL A 101 -12.71 17.27 5.07
N LEU A 102 -12.14 17.16 3.87
CA LEU A 102 -12.52 16.17 2.86
C LEU A 102 -11.94 14.77 3.13
N LEU A 103 -10.99 14.65 4.06
CA LEU A 103 -10.45 13.36 4.55
C LEU A 103 -11.38 12.65 5.53
N GLN A 104 -12.34 13.35 6.16
CA GLN A 104 -13.20 12.77 7.20
C GLN A 104 -14.06 11.63 6.65
N ASP A 105 -14.22 10.57 7.45
CA ASP A 105 -15.16 9.49 7.12
C ASP A 105 -16.60 9.99 7.05
N SER A 106 -16.97 10.89 7.97
CA SER A 106 -18.28 11.55 7.99
C SER A 106 -18.60 12.31 6.70
N PHE A 107 -17.59 12.86 6.02
CA PHE A 107 -17.76 13.48 4.71
C PHE A 107 -18.16 12.45 3.66
N PHE A 108 -17.47 11.31 3.58
CA PHE A 108 -17.79 10.25 2.63
C PHE A 108 -19.14 9.58 2.94
N ASP A 109 -19.48 9.40 4.21
CA ASP A 109 -20.80 8.92 4.62
C ASP A 109 -21.91 9.86 4.20
N TYR A 110 -21.70 11.17 4.35
CA TYR A 110 -22.64 12.18 3.85
C TYR A 110 -22.77 12.17 2.33
N VAL A 111 -21.67 12.04 1.59
CA VAL A 111 -21.70 11.90 0.13
C VAL A 111 -22.49 10.67 -0.29
N MET A 112 -22.35 9.55 0.44
CA MET A 112 -23.10 8.32 0.15
C MET A 112 -24.60 8.44 0.39
N GLN A 113 -25.05 9.25 1.36
CA GLN A 113 -26.47 9.47 1.63
C GLN A 113 -27.21 10.09 0.42
N GLY A 114 -26.55 10.95 -0.36
CA GLY A 114 -27.11 11.55 -1.56
C GLY A 114 -26.68 10.90 -2.87
N ALA A 115 -25.91 9.82 -2.79
CA ALA A 115 -25.40 9.18 -3.99
C ALA A 115 -26.51 8.49 -4.79
N LYS A 116 -26.44 8.62 -6.12
CA LYS A 116 -27.39 8.02 -7.07
C LYS A 116 -26.75 6.82 -7.79
N GLY A 117 -27.52 5.78 -8.00
CA GLY A 117 -27.10 4.54 -8.69
C GLY A 117 -26.72 3.42 -7.73
N SER A 118 -27.32 2.23 -7.91
CA SER A 118 -27.12 1.09 -7.01
C SER A 118 -25.79 0.36 -7.24
N LYS A 119 -25.39 0.16 -8.50
CA LYS A 119 -24.19 -0.63 -8.85
C LYS A 119 -22.91 0.21 -8.86
N MET A 120 -22.99 1.47 -9.26
CA MET A 120 -21.90 2.44 -9.31
C MET A 120 -22.39 3.79 -8.75
N PRO A 121 -22.55 3.93 -7.42
CA PRO A 121 -23.07 5.16 -6.83
C PRO A 121 -22.15 6.34 -7.16
N ARG A 122 -22.78 7.46 -7.51
CA ARG A 122 -22.12 8.76 -7.77
C ARG A 122 -22.66 9.79 -6.80
N GLY A 123 -21.76 10.54 -6.16
CA GLY A 123 -22.13 11.64 -5.28
C GLY A 123 -22.83 12.76 -6.02
N ASP A 124 -23.81 13.38 -5.35
CA ASP A 124 -24.54 14.55 -5.86
C ASP A 124 -23.73 15.82 -5.57
N LYS A 125 -23.29 16.51 -6.65
CA LYS A 125 -22.40 17.68 -6.54
C LYS A 125 -22.98 18.83 -5.73
N GLU A 126 -24.32 19.06 -5.83
CA GLU A 126 -24.96 20.13 -5.08
C GLU A 126 -25.10 19.79 -3.60
N GLN A 127 -25.42 18.52 -3.31
CA GLN A 127 -25.49 18.04 -1.93
C GLN A 127 -24.11 18.11 -1.26
N ILE A 128 -23.05 17.71 -1.93
CA ILE A 128 -21.69 17.71 -1.40
C ILE A 128 -21.29 19.12 -0.90
N LEU A 129 -21.60 20.18 -1.65
CA LEU A 129 -21.31 21.55 -1.24
C LEU A 129 -22.14 22.03 -0.02
N ARG A 130 -23.20 21.31 0.35
CA ARG A 130 -24.00 21.56 1.55
C ARG A 130 -23.48 20.83 2.80
N TYR A 131 -22.40 20.06 2.68
CA TYR A 131 -21.78 19.39 3.83
C TYR A 131 -21.51 20.40 4.95
N GLU A 132 -22.02 20.12 6.14
CA GLU A 132 -21.90 20.99 7.30
C GLU A 132 -20.61 20.68 8.08
N MET A 133 -19.81 21.72 8.28
CA MET A 133 -18.56 21.63 9.01
C MET A 133 -18.76 22.12 10.44
N PRO A 134 -18.09 21.52 11.43
CA PRO A 134 -18.10 22.02 12.80
C PRO A 134 -17.41 23.39 12.89
N THR A 135 -17.72 24.12 13.95
CA THR A 135 -17.04 25.38 14.25
C THR A 135 -15.68 25.06 14.89
N LEU A 136 -14.61 25.59 14.32
CA LEU A 136 -13.25 25.33 14.76
C LEU A 136 -12.91 26.08 16.03
N SER A 137 -12.14 25.45 16.90
CA SER A 137 -11.48 26.08 18.06
C SER A 137 -10.00 26.43 17.80
N CYS A 138 -9.43 25.95 16.68
CA CYS A 138 -8.04 26.17 16.29
C CYS A 138 -7.95 26.80 14.90
N SER A 139 -6.74 27.27 14.52
CA SER A 139 -6.51 27.83 13.18
C SER A 139 -6.63 26.75 12.09
N GLU A 140 -7.26 27.10 10.96
CA GLU A 140 -7.36 26.23 9.79
C GLU A 140 -5.98 25.74 9.34
N GLU A 141 -4.99 26.60 9.31
CA GLU A 141 -3.63 26.30 8.87
C GLU A 141 -2.96 25.25 9.78
N SER A 142 -3.11 25.36 11.10
CA SER A 142 -2.51 24.40 12.03
C SER A 142 -3.10 23.00 11.86
N ILE A 143 -4.43 22.89 11.76
CA ILE A 143 -5.11 21.61 11.54
C ILE A 143 -4.70 21.03 10.18
N GLY A 144 -4.79 21.84 9.13
CA GLY A 144 -4.51 21.40 7.77
C GLY A 144 -3.07 20.92 7.60
N THR A 145 -2.11 21.68 8.09
CA THR A 145 -0.68 21.34 8.02
C THR A 145 -0.36 20.06 8.79
N PHE A 146 -0.97 19.87 9.97
CA PHE A 146 -0.78 18.66 10.76
C PHE A 146 -1.18 17.40 9.94
N PHE A 147 -2.41 17.36 9.39
CA PHE A 147 -2.88 16.21 8.63
C PHE A 147 -2.14 16.02 7.30
N LEU A 148 -1.79 17.11 6.64
CA LEU A 148 -0.98 17.04 5.42
C LEU A 148 0.41 16.46 5.68
N ASN A 149 1.01 16.75 6.83
CA ASN A 149 2.31 16.20 7.22
C ASN A 149 2.22 14.70 7.56
N LEU A 150 1.17 14.26 8.28
CA LEU A 150 0.91 12.84 8.51
C LEU A 150 0.79 12.08 7.19
N ASP A 151 0.00 12.60 6.27
CA ASP A 151 -0.24 11.98 4.98
C ASP A 151 1.03 11.95 4.10
N LYS A 152 1.82 13.01 4.12
CA LYS A 152 3.14 13.06 3.47
C LYS A 152 4.09 12.00 4.06
N LYS A 153 4.11 11.81 5.38
CA LYS A 153 4.93 10.81 6.03
C LYS A 153 4.52 9.39 5.63
N ILE A 154 3.22 9.10 5.60
CA ILE A 154 2.68 7.81 5.14
C ILE A 154 3.12 7.54 3.70
N ARG A 155 2.97 8.51 2.79
CA ARG A 155 3.40 8.38 1.39
C ARG A 155 4.92 8.20 1.24
N LEU A 156 5.72 8.94 2.02
CA LEU A 156 7.17 8.76 2.02
C LEU A 156 7.56 7.36 2.48
N ASN A 157 6.91 6.84 3.50
CA ASN A 157 7.11 5.48 3.99
C ASN A 157 6.78 4.44 2.90
N GLU A 158 5.71 4.63 2.14
CA GLU A 158 5.36 3.75 1.01
C GLU A 158 6.44 3.79 -0.08
N GLN A 159 6.96 4.98 -0.44
CA GLN A 159 8.05 5.12 -1.40
C GLN A 159 9.35 4.45 -0.91
N ILE A 160 9.68 4.61 0.36
CA ILE A 160 10.85 3.93 0.96
C ILE A 160 10.68 2.41 0.88
N ASN A 161 9.50 1.88 1.19
CA ASN A 161 9.23 0.45 1.10
C ASN A 161 9.35 -0.07 -0.34
N GLN A 162 8.80 0.65 -1.33
CA GLN A 162 8.95 0.30 -2.74
C GLN A 162 10.43 0.26 -3.16
N ASN A 163 11.23 1.24 -2.75
CA ASN A 163 12.66 1.28 -3.04
C ASN A 163 13.41 0.12 -2.36
N LEU A 164 13.10 -0.19 -1.10
CA LEU A 164 13.69 -1.31 -0.37
C LEU A 164 13.34 -2.67 -1.02
N GLU A 165 12.09 -2.86 -1.45
CA GLU A 165 11.66 -4.05 -2.17
C GLU A 165 12.34 -4.17 -3.54
N ALA A 166 12.50 -3.05 -4.27
CA ALA A 166 13.26 -3.01 -5.52
C ALA A 166 14.74 -3.35 -5.31
N MET A 167 15.38 -2.81 -4.27
CA MET A 167 16.76 -3.16 -3.89
C MET A 167 16.90 -4.65 -3.58
N ALA A 168 15.96 -5.22 -2.84
CA ALA A 168 15.96 -6.64 -2.52
C ALA A 168 15.84 -7.51 -3.78
N LYS A 169 14.96 -7.11 -4.72
CA LYS A 169 14.82 -7.77 -6.03
C LYS A 169 16.09 -7.67 -6.86
N GLN A 170 16.70 -6.48 -6.93
CA GLN A 170 17.96 -6.28 -7.65
C GLN A 170 19.08 -7.16 -7.09
N LEU A 171 19.17 -7.30 -5.77
CA LEU A 171 20.16 -8.18 -5.13
C LEU A 171 19.91 -9.65 -5.50
N TYR A 172 18.65 -10.10 -5.51
CA TYR A 172 18.27 -11.43 -5.98
C TYR A 172 18.70 -11.63 -7.43
N ASP A 173 18.37 -10.69 -8.32
CA ASP A 173 18.69 -10.78 -9.74
C ASP A 173 20.21 -10.81 -9.97
N TYR A 174 20.96 -10.00 -9.25
CA TYR A 174 22.43 -9.97 -9.32
C TYR A 174 23.03 -11.32 -8.91
N TRP A 175 22.52 -11.94 -7.83
CA TRP A 175 23.08 -13.19 -7.33
C TRP A 175 22.62 -14.44 -8.09
N PHE A 176 21.34 -14.53 -8.44
CA PHE A 176 20.73 -15.79 -8.91
C PHE A 176 20.25 -15.74 -10.37
N VAL A 177 20.14 -14.57 -10.97
CA VAL A 177 19.80 -14.41 -12.39
C VAL A 177 21.05 -14.13 -13.22
N GLN A 178 21.88 -13.16 -12.77
CA GLN A 178 23.13 -12.77 -13.41
C GLN A 178 24.32 -13.64 -12.95
N PHE A 179 24.21 -14.29 -11.79
CA PHE A 179 25.24 -15.13 -11.15
C PHE A 179 26.49 -14.39 -10.70
N ASP A 180 26.33 -13.10 -10.39
CA ASP A 180 27.40 -12.25 -9.86
C ASP A 180 27.37 -12.17 -8.32
N PHE A 181 27.03 -13.26 -7.65
CA PHE A 181 27.18 -13.38 -6.20
C PHE A 181 28.65 -13.25 -5.78
N PRO A 182 28.95 -12.81 -4.54
CA PRO A 182 30.33 -12.68 -4.07
C PRO A 182 31.04 -14.03 -4.01
N ASN A 183 32.15 -14.16 -4.73
CA ASN A 183 33.06 -15.32 -4.64
C ASN A 183 33.88 -15.27 -3.35
N GLU A 184 34.88 -16.14 -3.19
CA GLU A 184 35.74 -16.22 -2.02
C GLU A 184 36.56 -14.93 -1.78
N GLU A 185 36.86 -14.20 -2.86
CA GLU A 185 37.56 -12.91 -2.81
C GLU A 185 36.63 -11.70 -2.67
N GLY A 186 35.31 -11.93 -2.58
CA GLY A 186 34.29 -10.88 -2.54
C GLY A 186 34.01 -10.22 -3.88
N LYS A 187 34.57 -10.73 -4.99
CA LYS A 187 34.33 -10.25 -6.35
C LYS A 187 33.07 -10.90 -6.96
N PRO A 188 32.41 -10.25 -7.97
CA PRO A 188 31.28 -10.87 -8.69
C PRO A 188 31.70 -12.18 -9.36
N TYR A 189 30.99 -13.28 -9.11
CA TYR A 189 31.42 -14.61 -9.57
C TYR A 189 31.56 -14.71 -11.08
N LYS A 190 30.49 -14.53 -11.84
CA LYS A 190 30.50 -14.69 -13.30
C LYS A 190 31.37 -13.64 -13.99
N SER A 191 31.19 -12.37 -13.64
CA SER A 191 31.93 -11.24 -14.24
C SER A 191 33.45 -11.28 -13.96
N SER A 192 33.89 -12.00 -12.92
CA SER A 192 35.30 -12.23 -12.60
C SER A 192 35.86 -13.54 -13.20
N GLY A 193 35.15 -14.16 -14.12
CA GLY A 193 35.58 -15.38 -14.80
C GLY A 193 35.21 -16.67 -14.06
N GLY A 194 34.23 -16.65 -13.18
CA GLY A 194 33.68 -17.83 -12.52
C GLY A 194 33.19 -18.87 -13.54
N LYS A 195 33.53 -20.15 -13.30
CA LYS A 195 33.23 -21.23 -14.23
C LYS A 195 31.72 -21.47 -14.35
N MET A 196 31.21 -21.47 -15.56
CA MET A 196 29.81 -21.75 -15.89
C MET A 196 29.69 -23.10 -16.58
N VAL A 197 28.58 -23.81 -16.34
CA VAL A 197 28.27 -25.12 -16.96
C VAL A 197 26.86 -25.12 -17.53
N TRP A 198 26.69 -25.72 -18.70
CA TRP A 198 25.38 -25.85 -19.32
C TRP A 198 24.48 -26.83 -18.55
N ASN A 199 23.26 -26.42 -18.24
CA ASN A 199 22.26 -27.30 -17.62
C ASN A 199 21.15 -27.64 -18.61
N GLU A 200 21.07 -28.91 -18.98
CA GLU A 200 20.13 -29.42 -20.00
C GLU A 200 18.65 -29.23 -19.63
N LYS A 201 18.31 -29.31 -18.33
CA LYS A 201 16.92 -29.14 -17.89
C LYS A 201 16.49 -27.68 -17.85
N LEU A 202 17.36 -26.80 -17.38
CA LEU A 202 17.11 -25.37 -17.30
C LEU A 202 17.32 -24.65 -18.64
N LYS A 203 17.95 -25.32 -19.65
CA LYS A 203 18.30 -24.75 -20.96
C LYS A 203 19.09 -23.43 -20.85
N ARG A 204 20.00 -23.38 -19.89
CA ARG A 204 20.89 -22.22 -19.65
C ARG A 204 22.16 -22.63 -18.92
N GLU A 205 23.15 -21.75 -18.98
CA GLU A 205 24.35 -21.88 -18.14
C GLU A 205 24.03 -21.52 -16.71
N ILE A 206 24.63 -22.28 -15.77
CA ILE A 206 24.57 -22.03 -14.32
C ILE A 206 26.00 -22.14 -13.75
N PRO A 207 26.29 -21.59 -12.56
CA PRO A 207 27.61 -21.71 -11.92
C PRO A 207 27.99 -23.19 -11.72
N ASP A 208 29.29 -23.46 -11.85
CA ASP A 208 29.83 -24.80 -11.57
C ASP A 208 29.51 -25.21 -10.11
N GLY A 209 29.17 -26.46 -9.92
CA GLY A 209 28.69 -26.97 -8.61
C GLY A 209 27.23 -26.72 -8.29
N TRP A 210 26.52 -25.89 -9.07
CA TRP A 210 25.06 -25.74 -8.93
C TRP A 210 24.32 -26.81 -9.74
N ASN A 211 23.03 -27.01 -9.41
CA ASN A 211 22.22 -28.01 -10.09
C ASN A 211 20.79 -27.46 -10.29
N ASN A 212 19.94 -28.24 -10.92
CA ASN A 212 18.52 -28.04 -10.96
C ASN A 212 17.80 -28.93 -9.93
N CYS A 213 16.63 -28.47 -9.50
CA CYS A 213 15.69 -29.26 -8.71
C CYS A 213 14.26 -28.79 -9.00
N THR A 214 13.28 -29.37 -8.35
CA THR A 214 11.90 -28.88 -8.36
C THR A 214 11.64 -28.05 -7.10
N LEU A 215 10.57 -27.25 -7.09
CA LEU A 215 10.16 -26.47 -5.91
C LEU A 215 9.93 -27.37 -4.68
N GLU A 216 9.47 -28.61 -4.90
CA GLU A 216 9.28 -29.61 -3.84
C GLU A 216 10.54 -29.90 -3.01
N TYR A 217 11.74 -29.72 -3.60
CA TYR A 217 13.00 -29.87 -2.87
C TYR A 217 13.13 -28.89 -1.70
N PHE A 218 12.62 -27.65 -1.86
CA PHE A 218 12.79 -26.58 -0.92
C PHE A 218 11.71 -26.52 0.16
N LEU A 219 10.47 -26.88 -0.17
CA LEU A 219 9.32 -26.63 0.70
C LEU A 219 8.24 -27.71 0.62
N THR A 220 7.37 -27.70 1.62
CA THR A 220 6.11 -28.46 1.63
C THR A 220 4.95 -27.48 1.51
N ILE A 221 4.05 -27.71 0.55
CA ILE A 221 2.84 -26.92 0.36
C ILE A 221 1.73 -27.45 1.26
N LYS A 222 1.07 -26.56 1.98
CA LYS A 222 -0.08 -26.82 2.84
C LYS A 222 -1.28 -26.02 2.37
N ASN A 223 -2.48 -26.54 2.63
CA ASN A 223 -3.74 -25.85 2.35
C ASN A 223 -4.09 -24.88 3.47
N GLY A 224 -4.58 -23.71 3.09
CA GLY A 224 -5.29 -22.84 4.02
C GLY A 224 -6.64 -23.44 4.47
N ARG A 225 -7.28 -22.81 5.44
CA ARG A 225 -8.51 -23.29 6.07
C ARG A 225 -9.57 -22.18 6.16
N ASP A 226 -10.83 -22.55 6.29
CA ASP A 226 -11.90 -21.59 6.56
C ASP A 226 -11.63 -20.80 7.84
N HIS A 227 -11.86 -19.50 7.79
CA HIS A 227 -11.58 -18.54 8.88
C HIS A 227 -12.83 -17.93 9.50
N LYS A 228 -14.04 -18.28 8.99
CA LYS A 228 -15.30 -17.60 9.37
C LYS A 228 -15.69 -17.82 10.81
N HIS A 229 -15.30 -18.96 11.37
CA HIS A 229 -15.57 -19.36 12.76
C HIS A 229 -14.65 -18.67 13.77
N LEU A 230 -13.57 -18.03 13.33
CA LEU A 230 -12.58 -17.38 14.20
C LEU A 230 -13.06 -15.99 14.63
N ALA A 231 -12.81 -15.64 15.89
CA ALA A 231 -13.04 -14.29 16.41
C ALA A 231 -11.98 -13.30 15.92
N GLU A 232 -12.23 -12.02 16.09
CA GLU A 232 -11.23 -10.97 15.86
C GLU A 232 -10.03 -11.13 16.80
N GLY A 233 -8.82 -10.76 16.32
CA GLY A 233 -7.60 -10.92 17.08
C GLY A 233 -6.39 -10.28 16.42
N LEU A 234 -5.19 -10.84 16.68
CA LEU A 234 -3.91 -10.23 16.30
C LEU A 234 -3.30 -10.83 15.03
N TYR A 235 -3.69 -12.04 14.62
CA TYR A 235 -3.03 -12.76 13.53
C TYR A 235 -3.67 -12.41 12.17
N PRO A 236 -2.89 -11.98 11.18
CA PRO A 236 -3.41 -11.66 9.85
C PRO A 236 -3.95 -12.90 9.15
N VAL A 237 -5.05 -12.74 8.43
CA VAL A 237 -5.66 -13.74 7.55
C VAL A 237 -5.39 -13.35 6.10
N TYR A 238 -4.68 -14.20 5.37
CA TYR A 238 -4.33 -13.96 3.97
C TYR A 238 -5.24 -14.73 3.01
N GLY A 239 -5.77 -14.01 2.02
CA GLY A 239 -6.43 -14.54 0.85
C GLY A 239 -5.65 -14.20 -0.42
N SER A 240 -6.14 -14.61 -1.60
CA SER A 240 -5.47 -14.35 -2.88
C SER A 240 -5.34 -12.86 -3.24
N GLY A 241 -6.10 -11.99 -2.60
CA GLY A 241 -5.99 -10.53 -2.75
C GLY A 241 -5.07 -9.84 -1.73
N GLY A 242 -4.51 -10.58 -0.75
CA GLY A 242 -3.71 -10.03 0.34
C GLY A 242 -4.33 -10.25 1.72
N GLU A 243 -3.93 -9.44 2.71
CA GLU A 243 -4.52 -9.47 4.05
C GLU A 243 -5.99 -9.04 4.00
N MET A 244 -6.87 -9.84 4.63
CA MET A 244 -8.33 -9.63 4.61
C MET A 244 -8.87 -9.10 5.95
N ARG A 245 -8.40 -9.67 7.06
CA ARG A 245 -8.78 -9.33 8.43
C ARG A 245 -7.77 -9.92 9.42
N ARG A 246 -7.97 -9.68 10.72
CA ARG A 246 -7.17 -10.32 11.78
C ARG A 246 -8.02 -11.20 12.67
N VAL A 247 -7.46 -12.31 13.15
CA VAL A 247 -8.15 -13.35 13.95
C VAL A 247 -7.36 -13.72 15.20
N ASN A 248 -8.03 -14.41 16.12
CA ASN A 248 -7.48 -14.80 17.44
C ASN A 248 -6.60 -16.05 17.39
N GLU A 249 -6.58 -16.79 16.29
CA GLU A 249 -5.79 -18.00 16.12
C GLU A 249 -4.86 -17.90 14.91
N ASN A 250 -3.73 -18.63 14.93
CA ASN A 250 -2.84 -18.77 13.78
C ASN A 250 -2.84 -20.22 13.27
N LEU A 251 -2.67 -20.37 11.96
CA LEU A 251 -2.53 -21.66 11.29
C LEU A 251 -1.07 -22.12 11.23
N TYR A 252 -0.15 -21.15 11.09
CA TYR A 252 1.28 -21.39 11.01
C TYR A 252 2.04 -20.18 11.60
N ARG A 253 3.28 -20.44 12.08
CA ARG A 253 4.19 -19.41 12.58
C ARG A 253 5.58 -19.62 11.97
N GLY A 254 6.14 -18.62 11.35
CA GLY A 254 7.47 -18.60 10.76
C GLY A 254 7.48 -18.13 9.31
N GLU A 255 8.64 -18.25 8.67
CA GLU A 255 8.79 -17.87 7.26
C GLU A 255 7.96 -18.78 6.35
N SER A 256 7.19 -18.18 5.47
CA SER A 256 6.37 -18.87 4.49
C SER A 256 6.25 -18.07 3.21
N VAL A 257 6.22 -18.77 2.09
CA VAL A 257 5.79 -18.21 0.80
C VAL A 257 4.36 -18.63 0.57
N LEU A 258 3.47 -17.64 0.49
CA LEU A 258 2.04 -17.84 0.26
C LEU A 258 1.78 -17.82 -1.25
N MET A 259 1.09 -18.83 -1.74
CA MET A 259 0.80 -19.03 -3.16
C MET A 259 -0.71 -19.15 -3.36
N PRO A 260 -1.34 -18.35 -4.23
CA PRO A 260 -2.76 -18.47 -4.49
C PRO A 260 -3.13 -19.84 -5.10
N ARG A 261 -4.16 -20.43 -4.55
CA ARG A 261 -4.81 -21.63 -5.08
C ARG A 261 -5.94 -21.27 -6.03
N LYS A 262 -6.67 -20.18 -5.75
CA LYS A 262 -7.81 -19.69 -6.54
C LYS A 262 -7.83 -18.16 -6.55
N GLY A 263 -8.35 -17.57 -7.62
CA GLY A 263 -8.50 -16.13 -7.75
C GLY A 263 -7.28 -15.46 -8.40
N THR A 264 -6.64 -14.51 -7.73
CA THR A 264 -5.48 -13.75 -8.27
C THR A 264 -4.21 -14.59 -8.18
N LEU A 265 -3.97 -15.46 -9.18
CA LEU A 265 -2.90 -16.47 -9.13
C LEU A 265 -1.48 -15.90 -9.04
N ASN A 266 -1.26 -14.69 -9.55
CA ASN A 266 0.08 -14.06 -9.57
C ASN A 266 0.44 -13.32 -8.26
N ASN A 267 -0.46 -13.30 -7.25
CA ASN A 267 -0.19 -12.63 -5.99
C ASN A 267 0.60 -13.53 -5.02
N ILE A 268 1.87 -13.73 -5.30
CA ILE A 268 2.80 -14.47 -4.42
C ILE A 268 3.24 -13.54 -3.29
N MET A 269 3.16 -13.99 -2.04
CA MET A 269 3.52 -13.19 -0.86
C MET A 269 4.58 -13.92 -0.02
N TYR A 270 5.48 -13.15 0.59
CA TYR A 270 6.37 -13.62 1.64
C TYR A 270 5.86 -13.14 3.00
N VAL A 271 5.81 -14.03 3.97
CA VAL A 271 5.35 -13.75 5.34
C VAL A 271 6.36 -14.35 6.33
N ASP A 272 6.68 -13.60 7.38
CA ASP A 272 7.52 -14.02 8.51
C ASP A 272 6.88 -13.58 9.83
N GLU A 273 5.80 -14.27 10.17
CA GLU A 273 5.05 -14.06 11.40
C GLU A 273 4.09 -15.23 11.68
N ALA A 274 3.29 -15.11 12.73
CA ALA A 274 2.15 -16.02 12.92
C ALA A 274 0.96 -15.52 12.09
N PHE A 275 0.33 -16.39 11.29
CA PHE A 275 -0.72 -16.02 10.36
C PHE A 275 -1.74 -17.14 10.14
N TRP A 276 -2.84 -16.78 9.49
CA TRP A 276 -3.83 -17.69 8.94
C TRP A 276 -3.94 -17.50 7.43
N THR A 277 -4.21 -18.58 6.67
CA THR A 277 -4.57 -18.48 5.26
C THR A 277 -5.91 -19.13 4.98
N VAL A 278 -6.71 -18.51 4.11
CA VAL A 278 -8.00 -19.06 3.69
C VAL A 278 -7.82 -20.23 2.70
N ASP A 279 -8.88 -20.99 2.45
CA ASP A 279 -8.89 -22.17 1.57
C ASP A 279 -8.52 -21.88 0.11
N THR A 280 -8.53 -20.61 -0.31
CA THR A 280 -8.07 -20.16 -1.64
C THR A 280 -6.57 -19.84 -1.70
N MET A 281 -5.84 -20.07 -0.62
CA MET A 281 -4.39 -19.89 -0.51
C MET A 281 -3.70 -21.17 -0.07
N PHE A 282 -2.53 -21.40 -0.64
CA PHE A 282 -1.53 -22.29 -0.09
C PHE A 282 -0.54 -21.49 0.78
N TYR A 283 -0.04 -22.14 1.84
CA TYR A 283 1.15 -21.69 2.54
C TYR A 283 2.25 -22.75 2.44
N SER A 284 3.47 -22.38 2.72
CA SER A 284 4.62 -23.28 2.61
C SER A 284 5.39 -23.40 3.92
N GLU A 285 5.83 -24.62 4.21
CA GLU A 285 6.79 -24.93 5.27
C GLU A 285 8.15 -25.24 4.62
N MET A 286 9.20 -24.52 5.03
CA MET A 286 10.53 -24.68 4.44
C MET A 286 11.20 -25.98 4.89
N LYS A 287 11.68 -26.78 3.92
CA LYS A 287 12.49 -27.98 4.16
C LYS A 287 13.98 -27.64 4.31
N ILE A 288 14.40 -26.55 3.69
CA ILE A 288 15.78 -26.07 3.67
C ILE A 288 15.82 -24.73 4.41
N PRO A 289 16.68 -24.54 5.40
CA PRO A 289 16.84 -23.26 6.08
C PRO A 289 17.35 -22.18 5.11
N HIS A 290 16.99 -20.92 5.37
CA HIS A 290 17.45 -19.75 4.60
C HIS A 290 17.02 -19.71 3.12
N CYS A 291 16.02 -20.49 2.70
CA CYS A 291 15.60 -20.53 1.30
C CYS A 291 14.32 -19.72 1.02
N ALA A 292 13.57 -19.29 2.03
CA ALA A 292 12.24 -18.70 1.84
C ALA A 292 12.26 -17.44 0.94
N LYS A 293 13.18 -16.51 1.20
CA LYS A 293 13.31 -15.28 0.41
C LYS A 293 13.84 -15.55 -1.01
N TYR A 294 14.77 -16.51 -1.15
CA TYR A 294 15.21 -16.98 -2.47
C TYR A 294 14.02 -17.50 -3.29
N ILE A 295 13.22 -18.39 -2.71
CA ILE A 295 12.04 -18.97 -3.39
C ILE A 295 11.03 -17.88 -3.72
N PHE A 296 10.73 -16.97 -2.77
CA PHE A 296 9.81 -15.86 -3.01
C PHE A 296 10.19 -15.09 -4.28
N PHE A 297 11.44 -14.65 -4.42
CA PHE A 297 11.87 -13.94 -5.63
C PHE A 297 11.93 -14.82 -6.87
N ALA A 298 12.27 -16.08 -6.71
CA ALA A 298 12.36 -17.02 -7.85
C ALA A 298 11.01 -17.28 -8.51
N ILE A 299 9.90 -17.17 -7.74
CA ILE A 299 8.56 -17.47 -8.27
C ILE A 299 7.64 -16.25 -8.36
N LYS A 300 7.99 -15.11 -7.73
CA LYS A 300 7.13 -13.92 -7.66
C LYS A 300 6.71 -13.39 -9.03
N ASP A 301 7.61 -13.42 -10.01
CA ASP A 301 7.40 -12.84 -11.35
C ASP A 301 6.93 -13.88 -12.38
N ILE A 302 6.66 -15.10 -11.95
CA ILE A 302 6.11 -16.14 -12.83
C ILE A 302 4.64 -15.85 -13.11
N ASP A 303 4.26 -15.84 -14.38
CA ASP A 303 2.86 -15.71 -14.78
C ASP A 303 2.13 -17.07 -14.62
N PHE A 304 1.54 -17.26 -13.45
CA PHE A 304 0.80 -18.48 -13.11
C PHE A 304 -0.55 -18.60 -13.84
N THR A 305 -1.03 -17.57 -14.49
CA THR A 305 -2.28 -17.66 -15.29
C THR A 305 -2.15 -18.62 -16.44
N ARG A 306 -0.94 -18.87 -16.92
CA ARG A 306 -0.63 -19.85 -17.99
C ARG A 306 -0.91 -21.29 -17.57
N TRP A 307 -0.92 -21.60 -16.29
CA TRP A 307 -1.20 -22.94 -15.75
C TRP A 307 -2.57 -23.02 -15.08
N ASN A 308 -3.45 -22.09 -15.41
CA ASN A 308 -4.81 -22.09 -14.90
C ASN A 308 -5.54 -23.39 -15.32
N SER A 309 -6.02 -24.15 -14.33
CA SER A 309 -6.83 -25.37 -14.53
C SER A 309 -8.33 -25.17 -14.31
N GLY A 310 -8.74 -23.96 -13.88
CA GLY A 310 -10.14 -23.63 -13.59
C GLY A 310 -10.90 -23.11 -14.80
N THR A 311 -12.16 -23.52 -14.97
CA THR A 311 -13.03 -23.08 -16.06
C THR A 311 -13.81 -21.79 -15.74
N GLY A 312 -14.09 -21.48 -14.47
CA GLY A 312 -14.83 -20.28 -14.05
C GLY A 312 -13.99 -19.34 -13.20
N VAL A 313 -13.31 -19.88 -12.19
CA VAL A 313 -12.37 -19.12 -11.34
C VAL A 313 -10.97 -19.65 -11.60
N PRO A 314 -9.98 -18.79 -11.91
CA PRO A 314 -8.60 -19.22 -12.07
C PRO A 314 -8.15 -20.05 -10.86
N SER A 315 -7.58 -21.23 -11.13
CA SER A 315 -7.14 -22.15 -10.08
C SER A 315 -5.84 -22.86 -10.42
N MET A 316 -5.07 -23.20 -9.39
CA MET A 316 -3.78 -23.86 -9.46
C MET A 316 -3.71 -25.02 -8.46
N THR A 317 -2.99 -26.09 -8.80
CA THR A 317 -2.81 -27.26 -7.93
C THR A 317 -1.44 -27.23 -7.24
N ALA A 318 -1.34 -27.87 -6.08
CA ALA A 318 -0.04 -28.05 -5.42
C ALA A 318 0.94 -28.85 -6.30
N SER A 319 0.45 -29.84 -7.06
CA SER A 319 1.27 -30.62 -7.99
C SER A 319 1.92 -29.76 -9.07
N THR A 320 1.18 -28.80 -9.64
CA THR A 320 1.73 -27.84 -10.62
C THR A 320 2.87 -27.03 -10.01
N LEU A 321 2.70 -26.54 -8.78
CA LEU A 321 3.72 -25.79 -8.05
C LEU A 321 4.94 -26.66 -7.71
N TYR A 322 4.73 -27.87 -7.20
CA TYR A 322 5.83 -28.77 -6.85
C TYR A 322 6.74 -29.07 -8.04
N ASN A 323 6.19 -29.17 -9.24
CA ASN A 323 6.92 -29.49 -10.47
C ASN A 323 7.65 -28.28 -11.09
N LEU A 324 7.54 -27.08 -10.52
CA LEU A 324 8.30 -25.90 -11.00
C LEU A 324 9.79 -26.20 -10.96
N LEU A 325 10.43 -26.09 -12.13
CA LEU A 325 11.86 -26.30 -12.25
C LEU A 325 12.62 -25.08 -11.71
N MET A 326 13.52 -25.34 -10.78
CA MET A 326 14.26 -24.34 -10.02
C MET A 326 15.76 -24.52 -10.16
N ILE A 327 16.51 -23.44 -10.07
CA ILE A 327 17.96 -23.52 -9.80
C ILE A 327 18.14 -23.94 -8.34
N LYS A 328 19.14 -24.81 -8.10
CA LYS A 328 19.54 -25.25 -6.77
C LYS A 328 20.92 -24.67 -6.45
N PRO A 329 20.99 -23.49 -5.77
CA PRO A 329 22.24 -22.92 -5.32
C PRO A 329 22.86 -23.76 -4.20
N ILE A 330 24.14 -23.52 -3.90
CA ILE A 330 24.78 -24.10 -2.73
C ILE A 330 24.18 -23.49 -1.44
N LYS A 331 24.10 -24.31 -0.37
CA LYS A 331 23.43 -23.91 0.89
C LYS A 331 24.07 -22.70 1.55
N ASP A 332 25.40 -22.60 1.51
CA ASP A 332 26.13 -21.48 2.12
C ASP A 332 25.81 -20.14 1.44
N LEU A 333 25.56 -20.15 0.13
CA LEU A 333 25.15 -18.96 -0.60
C LEU A 333 23.72 -18.55 -0.25
N LEU A 334 22.78 -19.52 -0.13
CA LEU A 334 21.43 -19.25 0.36
C LEU A 334 21.48 -18.57 1.74
N LYS A 335 22.31 -19.08 2.65
CA LYS A 335 22.50 -18.48 3.97
C LYS A 335 23.07 -17.05 3.89
N LYS A 336 24.13 -16.85 3.09
CA LYS A 336 24.70 -15.50 2.88
C LYS A 336 23.67 -14.52 2.33
N PHE A 337 22.92 -14.94 1.30
CA PHE A 337 21.87 -14.13 0.72
C PHE A 337 20.78 -13.78 1.74
N ASP A 338 20.27 -14.77 2.46
CA ASP A 338 19.25 -14.57 3.49
C ASP A 338 19.72 -13.58 4.56
N MET A 339 20.95 -13.72 5.07
CA MET A 339 21.53 -12.78 6.05
C MET A 339 21.67 -11.37 5.48
N THR A 340 21.99 -11.22 4.20
CA THR A 340 22.17 -9.91 3.55
C THR A 340 20.84 -9.20 3.34
N ILE A 341 19.76 -9.95 2.99
CA ILE A 341 18.48 -9.37 2.62
C ILE A 341 17.51 -9.22 3.82
N THR A 342 17.67 -10.02 4.87
CA THR A 342 16.81 -9.99 6.06
C THR A 342 16.68 -8.59 6.70
N PRO A 343 17.74 -7.76 6.84
CA PRO A 343 17.59 -6.40 7.34
C PRO A 343 16.66 -5.52 6.49
N ILE A 344 16.64 -5.73 5.16
CA ILE A 344 15.73 -5.00 4.24
C ILE A 344 14.28 -5.39 4.53
N PHE A 345 13.98 -6.67 4.61
CA PHE A 345 12.63 -7.17 4.93
C PHE A 345 12.16 -6.71 6.32
N TYR A 346 13.05 -6.72 7.30
CA TYR A 346 12.75 -6.20 8.63
C TYR A 346 12.40 -4.71 8.59
N LYS A 347 13.18 -3.91 7.84
CA LYS A 347 12.92 -2.47 7.69
C LYS A 347 11.60 -2.20 6.97
N VAL A 348 11.29 -2.94 5.91
CA VAL A 348 10.00 -2.87 5.20
C VAL A 348 8.85 -3.14 6.18
N LYS A 349 8.96 -4.17 7.01
CA LYS A 349 7.93 -4.50 8.01
C LYS A 349 7.77 -3.39 9.05
N GLN A 350 8.86 -2.84 9.58
CA GLN A 350 8.80 -1.72 10.54
C GLN A 350 8.09 -0.50 9.95
N ILE A 351 8.46 -0.11 8.73
CA ILE A 351 7.86 1.05 8.05
C ILE A 351 6.38 0.82 7.74
N ARG A 352 5.99 -0.42 7.41
CA ARG A 352 4.57 -0.77 7.21
C ARG A 352 3.76 -0.58 8.49
N VAL A 353 4.25 -1.09 9.61
CA VAL A 353 3.61 -0.93 10.93
C VAL A 353 3.53 0.56 11.32
N GLU A 354 4.60 1.34 11.11
CA GLU A 354 4.58 2.78 11.34
C GLU A 354 3.50 3.47 10.50
N SER A 355 3.36 3.12 9.22
CA SER A 355 2.36 3.70 8.33
C SER A 355 0.92 3.35 8.74
N GLU A 356 0.68 2.11 9.18
CA GLU A 356 -0.61 1.69 9.71
C GLU A 356 -1.00 2.48 10.96
N GLU A 357 -0.05 2.67 11.88
CA GLU A 357 -0.27 3.45 13.10
C GLU A 357 -0.52 4.92 12.80
N LEU A 358 0.24 5.54 11.88
CA LEU A 358 0.02 6.91 11.44
C LEU A 358 -1.36 7.10 10.78
N ALA A 359 -1.79 6.13 9.96
CA ALA A 359 -3.11 6.17 9.33
C ALA A 359 -4.24 6.06 10.39
N LYS A 360 -4.06 5.18 11.37
CA LYS A 360 -4.99 5.05 12.50
C LYS A 360 -5.07 6.34 13.31
N GLN A 361 -3.92 6.91 13.69
CA GLN A 361 -3.86 8.19 14.42
C GLN A 361 -4.51 9.31 13.62
N ARG A 362 -4.25 9.41 12.32
CA ARG A 362 -4.93 10.37 11.43
C ARG A 362 -6.45 10.25 11.54
N ASP A 363 -6.98 9.05 11.39
CA ASP A 363 -8.43 8.81 11.33
C ASP A 363 -9.11 8.98 12.69
N GLU A 364 -8.41 8.72 13.81
CA GLU A 364 -8.90 8.95 15.18
C GLU A 364 -8.83 10.43 15.60
N LEU A 365 -7.74 11.13 15.26
CA LEU A 365 -7.54 12.52 15.66
C LEU A 365 -8.36 13.50 14.83
N LEU A 366 -8.64 13.19 13.59
CA LEU A 366 -9.32 14.09 12.67
C LEU A 366 -10.70 14.54 13.19
N PRO A 367 -11.61 13.66 13.64
CA PRO A 367 -12.89 14.07 14.23
C PRO A 367 -12.71 14.90 15.50
N LEU A 368 -11.75 14.55 16.36
CA LEU A 368 -11.52 15.24 17.64
C LEU A 368 -11.04 16.68 17.44
N LEU A 369 -10.12 16.90 16.50
CA LEU A 369 -9.63 18.23 16.13
C LEU A 369 -10.71 19.06 15.44
N MET A 370 -11.50 18.45 14.56
CA MET A 370 -12.59 19.12 13.86
C MET A 370 -13.72 19.54 14.82
N ASN A 371 -13.98 18.78 15.88
CA ASN A 371 -14.99 19.10 16.89
C ASN A 371 -14.46 19.97 18.05
N GLY A 372 -13.20 20.39 18.01
CA GLY A 372 -12.58 21.21 19.05
C GLY A 372 -12.37 20.50 20.39
N GLN A 373 -12.42 19.15 20.41
CA GLN A 373 -12.15 18.35 21.60
C GLN A 373 -10.65 18.26 21.92
N VAL A 374 -9.82 18.54 20.92
CA VAL A 374 -8.35 18.53 20.98
C VAL A 374 -7.84 19.76 20.25
N SER A 375 -6.70 20.29 20.66
CA SER A 375 -6.01 21.40 19.98
C SER A 375 -4.62 20.96 19.50
N VAL A 376 -4.17 21.53 18.38
CA VAL A 376 -2.78 21.42 17.92
C VAL A 376 -1.99 22.57 18.55
N ASN A 377 -0.94 22.25 19.30
CA ASN A 377 -0.10 23.28 19.91
C ASN A 377 0.86 23.85 18.86
N SER A 378 0.85 25.18 18.66
CA SER A 378 1.62 25.87 17.62
C SER A 378 3.15 25.83 17.81
N ASP A 379 3.63 25.51 19.02
CA ASP A 379 5.06 25.46 19.32
C ASP A 379 5.80 24.26 18.64
N LEU A 380 5.04 23.37 18.00
CA LEU A 380 5.55 22.15 17.40
C LEU A 380 5.79 22.24 15.89
N SER A 381 5.52 23.38 15.27
CA SER A 381 5.72 23.59 13.82
C SER A 381 7.20 23.59 13.39
N HIS A 382 8.16 23.62 14.32
CA HIS A 382 9.60 23.74 14.05
C HIS A 382 10.47 22.57 14.55
N THR A 383 9.91 21.56 15.23
CA THR A 383 10.69 20.38 15.67
C THR A 383 10.69 19.31 14.59
N ASN A 384 11.90 18.82 14.28
CA ASN A 384 12.12 17.73 13.33
C ASN A 384 11.24 16.51 13.64
N LEU A 385 10.20 16.30 12.82
CA LEU A 385 9.26 15.16 12.85
C LEU A 385 9.93 13.79 12.68
N PHE A 386 11.25 13.72 12.58
CA PHE A 386 11.99 12.51 12.22
C PHE A 386 12.41 11.61 13.40
N THR A 387 12.22 12.02 14.64
CA THR A 387 12.82 11.31 15.80
C THR A 387 11.92 11.06 17.00
N THR A 388 10.63 11.42 16.99
CA THR A 388 9.79 11.27 18.18
C THR A 388 8.55 10.42 17.94
N SER A 389 8.43 9.36 18.74
CA SER A 389 7.16 8.64 18.91
C SER A 389 6.12 9.63 19.45
N PHE A 390 5.02 9.82 18.74
CA PHE A 390 3.90 10.63 19.20
C PHE A 390 3.37 10.05 20.52
N ARG A 391 3.50 10.78 21.62
CA ARG A 391 2.83 10.47 22.87
C ARG A 391 1.65 11.43 23.03
N VAL A 392 0.45 10.87 23.02
CA VAL A 392 -0.76 11.59 23.45
C VAL A 392 -0.72 11.65 24.97
N LEU A 393 -0.52 12.85 25.52
CA LEU A 393 -0.61 13.07 26.98
C LEU A 393 -2.04 13.46 27.32
N PHE A 394 -2.74 12.55 28.01
CA PHE A 394 -4.02 12.88 28.66
C PHE A 394 -3.72 13.73 29.90
N LEU A 395 -4.04 15.03 29.85
CA LEU A 395 -4.04 15.88 31.03
C LEU A 395 -5.36 15.63 31.78
N HIS A 396 -5.30 14.93 32.89
CA HIS A 396 -6.41 14.82 33.83
C HIS A 396 -6.60 16.18 34.50
N SER A 397 -7.67 16.90 34.16
CA SER A 397 -8.19 18.01 34.93
C SER A 397 -9.18 17.48 35.97
N PRO A 398 -9.14 17.94 37.22
CA PRO A 398 -10.02 17.45 38.29
C PRO A 398 -11.46 17.98 38.22
N HIS A 399 -11.91 18.60 37.14
CA HIS A 399 -13.29 19.06 36.97
C HIS A 399 -13.95 18.45 35.72
N PRO A 400 -15.20 17.97 35.80
CA PRO A 400 -15.84 17.14 34.79
C PRO A 400 -16.41 17.88 33.56
N SER A 401 -15.91 19.04 33.17
CA SER A 401 -16.52 19.82 32.08
C SER A 401 -15.59 20.28 30.96
N SER A 402 -14.29 19.99 30.98
CA SER A 402 -13.43 20.23 29.82
C SER A 402 -12.12 19.46 29.91
N ALA A 403 -12.05 18.28 29.32
CA ALA A 403 -10.78 17.63 29.05
C ALA A 403 -10.20 18.22 27.77
N GLN A 404 -9.19 19.05 27.84
CA GLN A 404 -8.36 19.46 26.71
C GLN A 404 -7.22 18.47 26.57
N LEU A 405 -7.18 17.77 25.42
CA LEU A 405 -6.06 16.93 25.00
C LEU A 405 -5.06 17.80 24.26
N SER A 406 -3.83 17.90 24.75
CA SER A 406 -2.72 18.51 24.00
C SER A 406 -1.88 17.42 23.38
N ILE A 407 -1.65 17.50 22.07
CA ILE A 407 -0.79 16.58 21.33
C ILE A 407 0.61 17.19 21.30
N LEU A 408 1.57 16.49 21.91
CA LEU A 408 2.99 16.77 21.78
C LEU A 408 3.54 15.94 20.63
N CYS A 409 4.01 16.62 19.60
CA CYS A 409 4.74 15.99 18.47
C CYS A 409 6.22 15.83 18.81
#